data_43cd9090fe7d34a787d76677f8f35e8e
#
_entry.id   43cd9090fe7d34a787d76677f8f35e8e
#
_cell.length_a   1.000
_cell.length_b   1.000
_cell.length_c   1.000
_cell.angle_alpha   90.00
_cell.angle_beta   90.00
_cell.angle_gamma   90.00
#
_symmetry.space_group_name_H-M   'P 1'
#
loop_
_entity.id
_entity.type
_entity.pdbx_description
1 polymer ?
#
loop_
_entity_poly.entity_id
_entity_poly.type
_entity_poly.pdbx_seq_one_letter_code
_entity_poly.pdbx_strand_id
1 'polypeptide(L)'
;VTAPAHAAGNLVAVLEAEIVTLDPHFSTAYISRTFGYMVFDTLFAKDAKGDIKPQMVQDWKVSPDGLTYTFTLRDGLKWHDGQPVTAADCVASLRRWGTRSALGRRIFAITASLEPVDAKTFVLTLKEPSGLVIDALGNPVSPVAFMMPERIAKTPGDQRITEIVGSGPFVYSKADHRTGDRMILKKFGDYVPRPEPADFLAGGKRVNVDTLEVRVIPDGATAASALQAGEIDFMQYAPFDLLPQLEKNTRVKLVNFTGGNMFAGAYRLNAASKPFDDPEIRRVLWKLVDQREVLDALGLDAKYATPCATYFTCGTTYESKAGTEAAAKPSIEAAKAALKATKYAGESVIVMQANDLEAPRVSAQVLAERLKAAGFNVDLQVMDWASVLARRAKKEGWSVYGVHAGGFDLGSPLTNVMVAFNCADFTGWQCDARITPLMEAFAKAPAEADRKKIAGEIQAVMYDQAPGIPWGQFAQPAAYRATLRGLIPSAIPVFWNVEK
;
A
#
# COMPACT_ATOMS: atom_id res chain seq x y z
N VAL A 1 -44.49 0.07 -10.74
CA VAL A 1 -43.59 0.78 -11.65
C VAL A 1 -42.27 0.07 -11.54
N THR A 2 -42.01 -0.84 -12.51
CA THR A 2 -40.72 -1.51 -12.67
C THR A 2 -39.72 -0.46 -13.16
N ALA A 3 -38.67 -0.18 -12.38
CA ALA A 3 -37.53 0.61 -12.85
C ALA A 3 -36.96 -0.07 -14.11
N PRO A 4 -36.56 0.69 -15.14
CA PRO A 4 -35.93 0.10 -16.31
C PRO A 4 -34.65 -0.61 -15.86
N ALA A 5 -34.54 -1.90 -16.23
CA ALA A 5 -33.30 -2.61 -16.11
C ALA A 5 -32.26 -1.85 -16.95
N HIS A 6 -31.30 -1.18 -16.31
CA HIS A 6 -30.16 -0.62 -17.03
C HIS A 6 -29.48 -1.79 -17.72
N ALA A 7 -29.25 -1.66 -19.02
CA ALA A 7 -28.43 -2.61 -19.75
C ALA A 7 -27.02 -2.57 -19.07
N ALA A 8 -26.74 -3.64 -18.35
CA ALA A 8 -25.44 -3.81 -17.70
C ALA A 8 -24.39 -3.84 -18.82
N GLY A 9 -23.41 -2.96 -18.76
CA GLY A 9 -22.45 -2.72 -19.84
C GLY A 9 -21.07 -3.31 -19.54
N ASN A 10 -20.19 -3.28 -20.53
CA ASN A 10 -18.76 -3.56 -20.36
C ASN A 10 -18.05 -2.30 -19.83
N LEU A 11 -17.39 -2.40 -18.69
CA LEU A 11 -16.49 -1.37 -18.14
C LEU A 11 -15.07 -1.67 -18.61
N VAL A 12 -14.39 -0.69 -19.22
CA VAL A 12 -13.02 -0.84 -19.71
C VAL A 12 -12.09 0.02 -18.87
N ALA A 13 -11.12 -0.62 -18.18
CA ALA A 13 -10.16 0.04 -17.31
C ALA A 13 -8.72 -0.21 -17.76
N VAL A 14 -7.86 0.81 -17.64
CA VAL A 14 -6.41 0.69 -17.71
C VAL A 14 -5.86 0.87 -16.31
N LEU A 15 -5.13 -0.12 -15.81
CA LEU A 15 -4.52 -0.14 -14.49
C LEU A 15 -3.03 0.22 -14.55
N GLU A 16 -2.38 0.32 -13.40
CA GLU A 16 -0.97 0.69 -13.26
C GLU A 16 0.01 -0.21 -14.04
N ALA A 17 -0.37 -1.47 -14.23
CA ALA A 17 0.43 -2.45 -14.95
C ALA A 17 -0.46 -3.63 -15.39
N GLU A 18 0.10 -4.50 -16.23
CA GLU A 18 -0.52 -5.78 -16.56
C GLU A 18 -0.59 -6.71 -15.34
N ILE A 19 -1.71 -7.42 -15.18
CA ILE A 19 -1.91 -8.41 -14.12
C ILE A 19 -1.24 -9.74 -14.54
N VAL A 20 0.02 -9.93 -14.19
CA VAL A 20 0.79 -11.15 -14.55
C VAL A 20 0.82 -12.20 -13.43
N THR A 21 0.70 -11.78 -12.17
CA THR A 21 0.67 -12.68 -11.02
C THR A 21 -0.72 -12.71 -10.42
N LEU A 22 -1.43 -13.81 -10.61
CA LEU A 22 -2.81 -14.02 -10.19
C LEU A 22 -2.92 -14.56 -8.75
N ASP A 23 -1.83 -14.94 -8.13
CA ASP A 23 -1.77 -15.40 -6.75
C ASP A 23 -1.53 -14.21 -5.81
N PRO A 24 -2.58 -13.73 -5.10
CA PRO A 24 -2.49 -12.53 -4.28
C PRO A 24 -1.74 -12.74 -2.95
N HIS A 25 -1.48 -13.99 -2.56
CA HIS A 25 -0.63 -14.28 -1.40
C HIS A 25 0.85 -14.36 -1.78
N PHE A 26 1.16 -14.71 -3.03
CA PHE A 26 2.54 -14.90 -3.48
C PHE A 26 3.25 -13.56 -3.78
N SER A 27 2.52 -12.59 -4.32
CA SER A 27 3.07 -11.32 -4.79
C SER A 27 2.79 -10.16 -3.82
N THR A 28 3.78 -9.26 -3.66
CA THR A 28 3.60 -7.97 -2.98
C THR A 28 3.26 -6.84 -3.95
N ALA A 29 3.18 -7.10 -5.27
CA ALA A 29 2.85 -6.10 -6.27
C ALA A 29 1.43 -5.55 -6.08
N TYR A 30 1.28 -4.23 -6.21
CA TYR A 30 0.00 -3.56 -6.03
C TYR A 30 -1.05 -4.04 -7.04
N ILE A 31 -0.65 -4.29 -8.27
CA ILE A 31 -1.56 -4.82 -9.30
C ILE A 31 -2.11 -6.21 -8.94
N SER A 32 -1.32 -7.09 -8.29
CA SER A 32 -1.80 -8.39 -7.78
C SER A 32 -2.78 -8.22 -6.63
N ARG A 33 -2.61 -7.20 -5.77
CA ARG A 33 -3.55 -6.81 -4.72
C ARG A 33 -4.87 -6.31 -5.31
N THR A 34 -4.79 -5.44 -6.31
CA THR A 34 -5.97 -4.93 -7.02
C THR A 34 -6.77 -6.07 -7.65
N PHE A 35 -6.11 -7.01 -8.33
CA PHE A 35 -6.73 -8.23 -8.83
C PHE A 35 -7.36 -9.05 -7.68
N GLY A 36 -6.64 -9.17 -6.56
CA GLY A 36 -7.12 -9.88 -5.37
C GLY A 36 -8.45 -9.36 -4.87
N TYR A 37 -8.63 -8.05 -4.74
CA TYR A 37 -9.89 -7.45 -4.30
C TYR A 37 -11.05 -7.63 -5.27
N MET A 38 -10.79 -7.79 -6.56
CA MET A 38 -11.84 -8.07 -7.55
C MET A 38 -12.31 -9.52 -7.51
N VAL A 39 -11.38 -10.47 -7.35
CA VAL A 39 -11.63 -11.92 -7.54
C VAL A 39 -11.78 -12.68 -6.21
N PHE A 40 -11.09 -12.25 -5.18
CA PHE A 40 -11.16 -12.85 -3.84
C PHE A 40 -11.88 -11.93 -2.85
N ASP A 41 -12.24 -12.46 -1.68
CA ASP A 41 -12.78 -11.63 -0.60
C ASP A 41 -11.96 -11.80 0.68
N THR A 42 -12.19 -10.96 1.68
CA THR A 42 -11.47 -10.90 2.94
C THR A 42 -12.42 -11.08 4.12
N LEU A 43 -11.92 -11.53 5.27
CA LEU A 43 -12.71 -11.64 6.51
C LEU A 43 -13.14 -10.27 7.02
N PHE A 44 -12.22 -9.31 6.95
CA PHE A 44 -12.40 -7.91 7.32
C PHE A 44 -11.86 -7.02 6.21
N ALA A 45 -12.29 -5.78 6.18
CA ALA A 45 -11.84 -4.78 5.22
C ALA A 45 -11.80 -3.39 5.86
N LYS A 46 -10.98 -2.49 5.31
CA LYS A 46 -10.83 -1.12 5.78
C LYS A 46 -11.86 -0.21 5.12
N ASP A 47 -12.50 0.65 5.89
CA ASP A 47 -13.33 1.75 5.37
C ASP A 47 -12.48 2.98 5.02
N ALA A 48 -13.10 4.03 4.46
CA ALA A 48 -12.42 5.26 4.05
C ALA A 48 -11.80 6.05 5.21
N LYS A 49 -12.25 5.84 6.43
CA LYS A 49 -11.69 6.45 7.64
C LYS A 49 -10.49 5.69 8.18
N GLY A 50 -10.25 4.49 7.66
CA GLY A 50 -9.18 3.60 8.12
C GLY A 50 -9.61 2.60 9.19
N ASP A 51 -10.89 2.57 9.55
CA ASP A 51 -11.44 1.61 10.51
C ASP A 51 -11.61 0.24 9.84
N ILE A 52 -11.38 -0.81 10.62
CA ILE A 52 -11.61 -2.18 10.15
C ILE A 52 -13.06 -2.56 10.38
N LYS A 53 -13.71 -3.02 9.34
CA LYS A 53 -15.10 -3.49 9.32
C LYS A 53 -15.17 -4.97 8.94
N PRO A 54 -16.17 -5.72 9.42
CA PRO A 54 -16.38 -7.10 8.98
C PRO A 54 -16.76 -7.15 7.50
N GLN A 55 -16.27 -8.16 6.76
CA GLN A 55 -16.60 -8.38 5.35
C GLN A 55 -17.22 -9.77 5.14
N MET A 56 -16.46 -10.85 5.16
CA MET A 56 -17.01 -12.23 5.15
C MET A 56 -17.49 -12.67 6.54
N VAL A 57 -16.96 -12.07 7.60
CA VAL A 57 -17.36 -12.34 8.99
C VAL A 57 -18.72 -11.68 9.26
N GLN A 58 -19.65 -12.44 9.85
CA GLN A 58 -20.92 -11.94 10.38
C GLN A 58 -20.72 -11.31 11.74
N ASP A 59 -20.04 -12.05 12.63
CA ASP A 59 -19.77 -11.67 14.01
C ASP A 59 -18.45 -12.23 14.48
N TRP A 60 -17.82 -11.57 15.45
CA TRP A 60 -16.63 -12.08 16.12
C TRP A 60 -16.65 -11.73 17.59
N LYS A 61 -16.02 -12.58 18.40
CA LYS A 61 -15.89 -12.40 19.84
C LYS A 61 -14.44 -12.55 20.24
N VAL A 62 -14.02 -11.74 21.21
CA VAL A 62 -12.70 -11.85 21.84
C VAL A 62 -12.94 -12.18 23.31
N SER A 63 -12.24 -13.19 23.82
CA SER A 63 -12.32 -13.55 25.25
C SER A 63 -11.80 -12.41 26.14
N PRO A 64 -12.26 -12.32 27.41
CA PRO A 64 -11.85 -11.24 28.30
C PRO A 64 -10.35 -11.13 28.55
N ASP A 65 -9.62 -12.24 28.44
CA ASP A 65 -8.15 -12.29 28.52
C ASP A 65 -7.44 -11.90 27.21
N GLY A 66 -8.19 -11.65 26.12
CA GLY A 66 -7.64 -11.28 24.82
C GLY A 66 -6.94 -12.41 24.07
N LEU A 67 -7.08 -13.66 24.52
CA LEU A 67 -6.37 -14.81 23.96
C LEU A 67 -7.15 -15.55 22.87
N THR A 68 -8.48 -15.55 22.93
CA THR A 68 -9.32 -16.36 22.05
C THR A 68 -10.20 -15.47 21.18
N TYR A 69 -10.08 -15.63 19.88
CA TYR A 69 -10.89 -14.98 18.86
C TYR A 69 -11.78 -16.01 18.18
N THR A 70 -13.09 -15.85 18.31
CA THR A 70 -14.09 -16.69 17.64
C THR A 70 -14.70 -15.91 16.49
N PHE A 71 -14.63 -16.43 15.27
CA PHE A 71 -15.15 -15.80 14.07
C PHE A 71 -16.31 -16.65 13.51
N THR A 72 -17.41 -16.01 13.14
CA THR A 72 -18.55 -16.65 12.48
C THR A 72 -18.77 -16.03 11.12
N LEU A 73 -18.78 -16.84 10.07
CA LEU A 73 -19.03 -16.42 8.69
C LEU A 73 -20.50 -16.08 8.48
N ARG A 74 -20.77 -15.08 7.62
CA ARG A 74 -22.15 -14.78 7.22
C ARG A 74 -22.70 -15.84 6.27
N ASP A 75 -24.03 -15.86 6.14
CA ASP A 75 -24.75 -16.81 5.30
C ASP A 75 -24.58 -16.50 3.80
N GLY A 76 -24.71 -17.52 2.99
CA GLY A 76 -24.82 -17.42 1.53
C GLY A 76 -23.49 -17.21 0.80
N LEU A 77 -22.34 -17.25 1.50
CA LEU A 77 -21.03 -17.13 0.86
C LEU A 77 -20.73 -18.35 -0.02
N LYS A 78 -20.35 -18.08 -1.27
CA LYS A 78 -20.00 -19.12 -2.26
C LYS A 78 -18.67 -18.80 -2.95
N TRP A 79 -17.99 -19.83 -3.32
CA TRP A 79 -16.89 -19.77 -4.28
C TRP A 79 -17.39 -19.64 -5.71
N HIS A 80 -16.55 -19.18 -6.63
CA HIS A 80 -16.90 -19.02 -8.04
C HIS A 80 -17.26 -20.34 -8.74
N ASP A 81 -16.90 -21.48 -8.17
CA ASP A 81 -17.30 -22.82 -8.64
C ASP A 81 -18.64 -23.29 -8.05
N GLY A 82 -19.34 -22.44 -7.29
CA GLY A 82 -20.65 -22.71 -6.71
C GLY A 82 -20.62 -23.42 -5.35
N GLN A 83 -19.45 -23.87 -4.87
CA GLN A 83 -19.33 -24.52 -3.55
C GLN A 83 -19.48 -23.48 -2.44
N PRO A 84 -20.03 -23.84 -1.27
CA PRO A 84 -20.12 -22.94 -0.12
C PRO A 84 -18.73 -22.63 0.44
N VAL A 85 -18.56 -21.41 0.92
CA VAL A 85 -17.38 -21.04 1.71
C VAL A 85 -17.51 -21.62 3.13
N THR A 86 -16.45 -22.23 3.62
CA THR A 86 -16.41 -22.85 4.95
C THR A 86 -15.33 -22.27 5.84
N ALA A 87 -15.47 -22.51 7.16
CA ALA A 87 -14.45 -22.16 8.14
C ALA A 87 -13.10 -22.85 7.87
N ALA A 88 -13.11 -24.08 7.34
CA ALA A 88 -11.89 -24.80 6.95
C ALA A 88 -11.13 -24.09 5.83
N ASP A 89 -11.85 -23.53 4.84
CA ASP A 89 -11.25 -22.73 3.77
C ASP A 89 -10.54 -21.48 4.35
N CYS A 90 -11.20 -20.78 5.27
CA CYS A 90 -10.64 -19.59 5.92
C CYS A 90 -9.39 -19.94 6.75
N VAL A 91 -9.45 -21.02 7.52
CA VAL A 91 -8.29 -21.51 8.30
C VAL A 91 -7.10 -21.83 7.40
N ALA A 92 -7.31 -22.56 6.30
CA ALA A 92 -6.26 -22.90 5.35
C ALA A 92 -5.68 -21.63 4.68
N SER A 93 -6.55 -20.69 4.29
CA SER A 93 -6.15 -19.41 3.67
C SER A 93 -5.30 -18.57 4.62
N LEU A 94 -5.70 -18.45 5.88
CA LEU A 94 -4.95 -17.71 6.90
C LEU A 94 -3.59 -18.36 7.18
N ARG A 95 -3.52 -19.69 7.24
CA ARG A 95 -2.24 -20.40 7.39
C ARG A 95 -1.29 -20.10 6.23
N ARG A 96 -1.79 -20.14 4.98
CA ARG A 96 -0.99 -19.80 3.80
C ARG A 96 -0.55 -18.33 3.82
N TRP A 97 -1.47 -17.40 4.07
CA TRP A 97 -1.17 -15.97 4.22
C TRP A 97 -0.11 -15.73 5.31
N GLY A 98 -0.21 -16.43 6.44
CA GLY A 98 0.74 -16.36 7.56
C GLY A 98 2.18 -16.72 7.19
N THR A 99 2.41 -17.49 6.13
CA THR A 99 3.77 -17.80 5.65
C THR A 99 4.36 -16.67 4.79
N ARG A 100 3.53 -15.83 4.18
CA ARG A 100 3.95 -14.83 3.18
C ARG A 100 3.90 -13.39 3.69
N SER A 101 2.86 -13.03 4.42
CA SER A 101 2.66 -11.68 4.94
C SER A 101 3.53 -11.40 6.16
N ALA A 102 4.12 -10.22 6.25
CA ALA A 102 4.83 -9.77 7.45
C ALA A 102 3.89 -9.69 8.66
N LEU A 103 2.68 -9.16 8.48
CA LEU A 103 1.63 -9.14 9.51
C LEU A 103 1.20 -10.55 9.89
N GLY A 104 0.98 -11.41 8.89
CA GLY A 104 0.63 -12.81 9.10
C GLY A 104 1.68 -13.55 9.91
N ARG A 105 2.96 -13.44 9.57
CA ARG A 105 4.05 -14.06 10.35
C ARG A 105 4.05 -13.60 11.81
N ARG A 106 3.80 -12.31 12.08
CA ARG A 106 3.70 -11.81 13.46
C ARG A 106 2.55 -12.44 14.23
N ILE A 107 1.36 -12.52 13.64
CA ILE A 107 0.20 -13.16 14.28
C ILE A 107 0.47 -14.65 14.51
N PHE A 108 1.02 -15.35 13.52
CA PHE A 108 1.30 -16.79 13.65
C PHE A 108 2.43 -17.11 14.63
N ALA A 109 3.38 -16.21 14.88
CA ALA A 109 4.40 -16.38 15.91
C ALA A 109 3.80 -16.51 17.32
N ILE A 110 2.72 -15.79 17.60
CA ILE A 110 2.00 -15.81 18.87
C ILE A 110 0.75 -16.71 18.85
N THR A 111 0.43 -17.36 17.73
CA THR A 111 -0.70 -18.28 17.62
C THR A 111 -0.39 -19.60 18.34
N ALA A 112 -1.29 -20.02 19.21
CA ALA A 112 -1.28 -21.36 19.83
C ALA A 112 -2.03 -22.36 18.94
N SER A 113 -3.22 -21.97 18.43
CA SER A 113 -4.02 -22.79 17.52
C SER A 113 -4.89 -21.94 16.61
N LEU A 114 -5.25 -22.47 15.45
CA LEU A 114 -6.24 -21.92 14.54
C LEU A 114 -7.01 -23.07 13.92
N GLU A 115 -8.25 -23.28 14.35
CA GLU A 115 -9.02 -24.48 13.98
C GLU A 115 -10.46 -24.14 13.64
N PRO A 116 -11.07 -24.86 12.64
CA PRO A 116 -12.50 -24.78 12.41
C PRO A 116 -13.24 -25.54 13.53
N VAL A 117 -14.36 -24.97 13.99
CA VAL A 117 -15.23 -25.57 15.00
C VAL A 117 -16.43 -26.24 14.32
N ASP A 118 -16.97 -25.59 13.31
CA ASP A 118 -18.05 -26.07 12.45
C ASP A 118 -17.91 -25.49 11.03
N ALA A 119 -18.93 -25.66 10.18
CA ALA A 119 -18.87 -25.20 8.80
C ALA A 119 -18.69 -23.66 8.66
N LYS A 120 -19.09 -22.86 9.66
CA LYS A 120 -19.06 -21.39 9.59
C LYS A 120 -18.23 -20.75 10.70
N THR A 121 -17.84 -21.51 11.71
CA THR A 121 -17.16 -20.98 12.90
C THR A 121 -15.74 -21.52 12.99
N PHE A 122 -14.78 -20.65 13.19
CA PHE A 122 -13.40 -21.02 13.50
C PHE A 122 -12.85 -20.19 14.66
N VAL A 123 -11.85 -20.72 15.33
CA VAL A 123 -11.24 -20.13 16.51
C VAL A 123 -9.75 -19.97 16.31
N LEU A 124 -9.26 -18.78 16.60
CA LEU A 124 -7.85 -18.44 16.73
C LEU A 124 -7.52 -18.28 18.23
N THR A 125 -6.61 -19.09 18.74
CA THR A 125 -6.09 -18.96 20.12
C THR A 125 -4.65 -18.49 20.09
N LEU A 126 -4.36 -17.47 20.89
CA LEU A 126 -3.04 -16.87 21.01
C LEU A 126 -2.32 -17.38 22.28
N LYS A 127 -0.99 -17.35 22.28
CA LYS A 127 -0.12 -17.62 23.43
C LYS A 127 -0.02 -16.42 24.36
N GLU A 128 -0.20 -15.21 23.81
CA GLU A 128 -0.19 -13.94 24.53
C GLU A 128 -1.20 -12.98 23.88
N PRO A 129 -1.80 -12.02 24.62
CA PRO A 129 -2.77 -11.09 24.06
C PRO A 129 -2.15 -10.20 22.97
N SER A 130 -2.95 -9.87 21.94
CA SER A 130 -2.54 -8.95 20.88
C SER A 130 -3.74 -8.13 20.41
N GLY A 131 -3.61 -6.81 20.39
CA GLY A 131 -4.61 -5.90 19.81
C GLY A 131 -4.62 -5.85 18.28
N LEU A 132 -3.76 -6.63 17.62
CA LEU A 132 -3.50 -6.48 16.17
C LEU A 132 -4.21 -7.49 15.29
N VAL A 133 -4.88 -8.50 15.84
CA VAL A 133 -5.48 -9.59 15.04
C VAL A 133 -6.44 -9.03 13.99
N ILE A 134 -7.40 -8.22 14.43
CA ILE A 134 -8.43 -7.66 13.55
C ILE A 134 -7.81 -6.66 12.56
N ASP A 135 -6.89 -5.81 13.02
CA ASP A 135 -6.15 -4.88 12.17
C ASP A 135 -5.37 -5.63 11.07
N ALA A 136 -4.71 -6.73 11.41
CA ALA A 136 -3.94 -7.51 10.44
C ALA A 136 -4.82 -8.19 9.40
N LEU A 137 -5.99 -8.72 9.81
CA LEU A 137 -6.94 -9.42 8.93
C LEU A 137 -7.68 -8.48 7.97
N GLY A 138 -7.84 -7.19 8.31
CA GLY A 138 -8.47 -6.19 7.47
C GLY A 138 -7.48 -5.24 6.78
N ASN A 139 -6.18 -5.43 6.97
CA ASN A 139 -5.16 -4.53 6.45
C ASN A 139 -4.98 -4.71 4.93
N PRO A 140 -5.00 -3.62 4.12
CA PRO A 140 -4.83 -3.71 2.67
C PRO A 140 -3.36 -3.83 2.21
N VAL A 141 -2.40 -3.90 3.13
CA VAL A 141 -0.97 -4.06 2.77
C VAL A 141 -0.72 -5.46 2.21
N SER A 142 -0.04 -5.52 1.06
CA SER A 142 0.28 -6.78 0.39
C SER A 142 1.34 -7.61 1.12
N PRO A 143 1.18 -8.94 1.16
CA PRO A 143 0.03 -9.75 0.77
C PRO A 143 -1.15 -9.61 1.75
N VAL A 144 -2.33 -9.33 1.18
CA VAL A 144 -3.58 -9.20 1.93
C VAL A 144 -4.12 -10.57 2.33
N ALA A 145 -4.84 -10.67 3.45
CA ALA A 145 -5.47 -11.89 3.93
C ALA A 145 -6.71 -12.29 3.11
N PHE A 146 -6.52 -12.61 1.83
CA PHE A 146 -7.57 -13.08 0.95
C PHE A 146 -7.95 -14.53 1.24
N MET A 147 -9.25 -14.83 1.17
CA MET A 147 -9.76 -16.20 1.33
C MET A 147 -9.82 -16.93 -0.02
N MET A 148 -9.50 -18.21 0.00
CA MET A 148 -9.56 -19.12 -1.16
C MET A 148 -9.98 -20.52 -0.70
N PRO A 149 -10.51 -21.38 -1.59
CA PRO A 149 -10.86 -22.76 -1.23
C PRO A 149 -9.70 -23.50 -0.58
N GLU A 150 -9.99 -24.34 0.41
CA GLU A 150 -8.98 -25.09 1.18
C GLU A 150 -8.02 -25.87 0.25
N ARG A 151 -8.55 -26.49 -0.81
CA ARG A 151 -7.73 -27.23 -1.80
C ARG A 151 -6.67 -26.36 -2.48
N ILE A 152 -6.99 -25.07 -2.71
CA ILE A 152 -6.07 -24.09 -3.29
C ILE A 152 -5.14 -23.53 -2.22
N ALA A 153 -5.69 -23.20 -1.05
CA ALA A 153 -4.95 -22.64 0.08
C ALA A 153 -3.88 -23.60 0.65
N LYS A 154 -4.02 -24.90 0.45
CA LYS A 154 -3.01 -25.93 0.79
C LYS A 154 -1.77 -25.90 -0.09
N THR A 155 -1.77 -25.16 -1.21
CA THR A 155 -0.55 -24.90 -1.99
C THR A 155 0.51 -24.25 -1.10
N PRO A 156 1.73 -24.81 -1.02
CA PRO A 156 2.80 -24.23 -0.21
C PRO A 156 3.01 -22.74 -0.50
N GLY A 157 3.34 -21.93 0.51
CA GLY A 157 3.46 -20.49 0.36
C GLY A 157 4.57 -20.05 -0.60
N ASP A 158 5.60 -20.85 -0.81
CA ASP A 158 6.69 -20.65 -1.78
C ASP A 158 6.33 -21.06 -3.22
N GLN A 159 5.14 -21.62 -3.43
CA GLN A 159 4.61 -22.02 -4.74
C GLN A 159 3.40 -21.15 -5.10
N ARG A 160 3.26 -20.87 -6.40
CA ARG A 160 2.09 -20.15 -6.91
C ARG A 160 0.90 -21.09 -7.04
N ILE A 161 -0.29 -20.59 -6.72
CA ILE A 161 -1.53 -21.31 -7.04
C ILE A 161 -1.70 -21.39 -8.56
N THR A 162 -2.25 -22.49 -9.03
CA THR A 162 -2.49 -22.76 -10.47
C THR A 162 -3.95 -22.63 -10.85
N GLU A 163 -4.84 -22.73 -9.86
CA GLU A 163 -6.29 -22.56 -10.01
C GLU A 163 -6.72 -21.24 -9.39
N ILE A 164 -7.50 -20.45 -10.11
CA ILE A 164 -7.98 -19.14 -9.66
C ILE A 164 -9.49 -19.25 -9.41
N VAL A 165 -9.84 -19.54 -8.18
CA VAL A 165 -11.22 -19.56 -7.67
C VAL A 165 -11.28 -18.71 -6.41
N GLY A 166 -12.03 -17.64 -6.46
CA GLY A 166 -12.28 -16.75 -5.34
C GLY A 166 -13.75 -16.74 -4.92
N SER A 167 -14.08 -15.85 -4.01
CA SER A 167 -15.45 -15.54 -3.57
C SER A 167 -15.79 -14.06 -3.73
N GLY A 168 -14.94 -13.32 -4.46
CA GLY A 168 -15.10 -11.88 -4.71
C GLY A 168 -16.20 -11.58 -5.74
N PRO A 169 -16.48 -10.29 -5.96
CA PRO A 169 -17.59 -9.85 -6.80
C PRO A 169 -17.40 -10.10 -8.31
N PHE A 170 -16.18 -10.42 -8.75
CA PHE A 170 -15.85 -10.74 -10.14
C PHE A 170 -15.21 -12.12 -10.27
N VAL A 171 -15.50 -12.80 -11.36
CA VAL A 171 -14.96 -14.11 -11.74
C VAL A 171 -13.87 -13.95 -12.78
N TYR A 172 -12.72 -14.60 -12.56
CA TYR A 172 -11.65 -14.75 -13.54
C TYR A 172 -11.84 -16.01 -14.38
N SER A 173 -11.56 -15.91 -15.68
CA SER A 173 -11.46 -17.03 -16.59
C SER A 173 -10.20 -16.95 -17.42
N LYS A 174 -9.45 -18.05 -17.51
CA LYS A 174 -8.24 -18.12 -18.34
C LYS A 174 -8.55 -17.91 -19.83
N ALA A 175 -9.74 -18.32 -20.30
CA ALA A 175 -10.17 -18.14 -21.68
C ALA A 175 -10.36 -16.65 -22.06
N ASP A 176 -10.65 -15.81 -21.08
CA ASP A 176 -10.90 -14.38 -21.23
C ASP A 176 -9.64 -13.52 -20.92
N HIS A 177 -8.48 -14.15 -20.75
CA HIS A 177 -7.21 -13.50 -20.49
C HIS A 177 -6.20 -13.69 -21.62
N ARG A 178 -5.74 -12.58 -22.21
CA ARG A 178 -4.71 -12.51 -23.24
C ARG A 178 -3.56 -11.63 -22.76
N THR A 179 -2.45 -12.27 -22.41
CA THR A 179 -1.23 -11.58 -21.95
C THR A 179 -0.80 -10.52 -22.97
N GLY A 180 -0.44 -9.33 -22.49
CA GLY A 180 -0.05 -8.18 -23.30
C GLY A 180 -1.22 -7.44 -23.99
N ASP A 181 -2.46 -7.91 -23.84
CA ASP A 181 -3.66 -7.31 -24.46
C ASP A 181 -4.69 -6.93 -23.40
N ARG A 182 -5.35 -7.93 -22.81
CA ARG A 182 -6.44 -7.68 -21.85
C ARG A 182 -6.79 -8.88 -20.99
N MET A 183 -7.46 -8.58 -19.88
CA MET A 183 -8.16 -9.55 -19.04
C MET A 183 -9.63 -9.11 -18.89
N ILE A 184 -10.58 -10.02 -19.08
CA ILE A 184 -12.01 -9.75 -18.87
C ILE A 184 -12.44 -10.52 -17.61
N LEU A 185 -12.92 -9.78 -16.62
CA LEU A 185 -13.54 -10.31 -15.42
C LEU A 185 -15.06 -10.19 -15.55
N LYS A 186 -15.79 -11.24 -15.20
CA LYS A 186 -17.25 -11.29 -15.29
C LYS A 186 -17.87 -11.11 -13.92
N LYS A 187 -19.03 -10.46 -13.85
CA LYS A 187 -19.81 -10.35 -12.62
C LYS A 187 -20.10 -11.73 -12.05
N PHE A 188 -19.88 -11.90 -10.74
CA PHE A 188 -20.31 -13.10 -10.02
C PHE A 188 -21.77 -12.98 -9.62
N GLY A 189 -22.65 -13.69 -10.31
CA GLY A 189 -24.11 -13.61 -10.11
C GLY A 189 -24.58 -14.05 -8.73
N ASP A 190 -23.87 -14.99 -8.10
CA ASP A 190 -24.16 -15.52 -6.76
C ASP A 190 -23.47 -14.74 -5.63
N TYR A 191 -22.76 -13.65 -5.93
CA TYR A 191 -22.14 -12.82 -4.89
C TYR A 191 -23.21 -12.19 -3.99
N VAL A 192 -23.10 -12.42 -2.68
CA VAL A 192 -24.01 -11.83 -1.68
C VAL A 192 -23.33 -10.60 -1.07
N PRO A 193 -23.64 -9.38 -1.52
CA PRO A 193 -23.07 -8.17 -0.93
C PRO A 193 -23.55 -7.96 0.50
N ARG A 194 -22.77 -7.28 1.33
CA ARG A 194 -23.24 -6.80 2.63
C ARG A 194 -24.39 -5.80 2.46
N PRO A 195 -25.29 -5.69 3.46
CA PRO A 195 -26.40 -4.72 3.41
C PRO A 195 -25.92 -3.27 3.53
N GLU A 196 -24.82 -3.02 4.24
CA GLU A 196 -24.27 -1.68 4.44
C GLU A 196 -23.79 -1.08 3.11
N PRO A 197 -23.85 0.25 2.93
CA PRO A 197 -23.26 0.91 1.77
C PRO A 197 -21.77 0.55 1.61
N ALA A 198 -21.30 0.48 0.36
CA ALA A 198 -19.87 0.33 0.12
C ALA A 198 -19.12 1.58 0.61
N ASP A 199 -18.01 1.35 1.31
CA ASP A 199 -17.14 2.39 1.84
C ASP A 199 -15.68 1.92 1.71
N PHE A 200 -14.96 2.46 0.73
CA PHE A 200 -13.62 2.06 0.33
C PHE A 200 -13.56 0.56 0.01
N LEU A 201 -12.91 -0.26 0.85
CA LEU A 201 -12.80 -1.72 0.66
C LEU A 201 -13.88 -2.50 1.42
N ALA A 202 -14.62 -1.84 2.31
CA ALA A 202 -15.64 -2.43 3.16
C ALA A 202 -17.05 -2.23 2.61
N GLY A 203 -18.03 -2.91 3.24
CA GLY A 203 -19.45 -2.77 2.96
C GLY A 203 -19.93 -3.57 1.74
N GLY A 204 -21.03 -3.13 1.15
CA GLY A 204 -21.73 -3.85 0.07
C GLY A 204 -21.06 -3.67 -1.29
N LYS A 205 -20.34 -4.69 -1.74
CA LYS A 205 -19.68 -4.73 -3.06
C LYS A 205 -20.69 -5.12 -4.15
N ARG A 206 -21.50 -4.16 -4.61
CA ARG A 206 -22.53 -4.41 -5.62
C ARG A 206 -21.98 -4.15 -7.02
N VAL A 207 -21.92 -5.18 -7.86
CA VAL A 207 -21.48 -5.05 -9.26
C VAL A 207 -22.66 -4.73 -10.15
N ASN A 208 -22.62 -3.57 -10.82
CA ASN A 208 -23.69 -3.08 -11.71
C ASN A 208 -23.29 -3.16 -13.20
N VAL A 209 -22.15 -3.77 -13.52
CA VAL A 209 -21.69 -4.04 -14.89
C VAL A 209 -21.62 -5.55 -15.12
N ASP A 210 -21.77 -6.02 -16.37
CA ASP A 210 -21.65 -7.45 -16.68
C ASP A 210 -20.20 -7.91 -16.70
N THR A 211 -19.33 -7.05 -17.22
CA THR A 211 -17.90 -7.34 -17.37
C THR A 211 -17.04 -6.14 -17.03
N LEU A 212 -15.85 -6.44 -16.51
CA LEU A 212 -14.73 -5.50 -16.35
C LEU A 212 -13.60 -5.97 -17.26
N GLU A 213 -13.31 -5.22 -18.31
CA GLU A 213 -12.14 -5.42 -19.16
C GLU A 213 -10.97 -4.60 -18.59
N VAL A 214 -9.93 -5.27 -18.12
CA VAL A 214 -8.65 -4.65 -17.79
C VAL A 214 -7.78 -4.69 -19.04
N ARG A 215 -7.62 -3.55 -19.71
CA ARG A 215 -6.86 -3.40 -20.95
C ARG A 215 -5.42 -3.00 -20.67
N VAL A 216 -4.48 -3.56 -21.41
CA VAL A 216 -3.07 -3.23 -21.26
C VAL A 216 -2.71 -2.09 -22.25
N ILE A 217 -2.48 -0.89 -21.73
CA ILE A 217 -1.97 0.28 -22.47
C ILE A 217 -0.81 0.85 -21.65
N PRO A 218 0.43 0.47 -21.94
CA PRO A 218 1.58 0.87 -21.11
C PRO A 218 1.91 2.36 -21.17
N ASP A 219 1.63 3.02 -22.30
CA ASP A 219 1.90 4.44 -22.48
C ASP A 219 0.74 5.30 -21.93
N GLY A 220 1.03 6.13 -20.92
CA GLY A 220 0.04 6.95 -20.23
C GLY A 220 -0.63 8.00 -21.13
N ALA A 221 0.07 8.57 -22.10
CA ALA A 221 -0.50 9.55 -23.02
C ALA A 221 -1.47 8.89 -24.01
N THR A 222 -1.14 7.68 -24.47
CA THR A 222 -2.04 6.83 -25.27
C THR A 222 -3.30 6.46 -24.47
N ALA A 223 -3.17 6.05 -23.20
CA ALA A 223 -4.29 5.74 -22.35
C ALA A 223 -5.18 6.97 -22.10
N ALA A 224 -4.59 8.16 -21.86
CA ALA A 224 -5.33 9.41 -21.71
C ALA A 224 -6.09 9.80 -22.99
N SER A 225 -5.50 9.57 -24.16
CA SER A 225 -6.15 9.80 -25.46
C SER A 225 -7.33 8.83 -25.65
N ALA A 226 -7.17 7.54 -25.34
CA ALA A 226 -8.22 6.53 -25.41
C ALA A 226 -9.39 6.86 -24.43
N LEU A 227 -9.08 7.39 -23.24
CA LEU A 227 -10.09 7.86 -22.29
C LEU A 227 -10.91 9.03 -22.87
N GLN A 228 -10.24 10.02 -23.45
CA GLN A 228 -10.87 11.19 -24.03
C GLN A 228 -11.71 10.83 -25.28
N ALA A 229 -11.28 9.83 -26.06
CA ALA A 229 -12.02 9.28 -27.21
C ALA A 229 -13.22 8.40 -26.76
N GLY A 230 -13.22 7.92 -25.51
CA GLY A 230 -14.25 7.02 -24.97
C GLY A 230 -14.03 5.55 -25.31
N GLU A 231 -12.82 5.17 -25.67
CA GLU A 231 -12.42 3.77 -25.91
C GLU A 231 -12.15 3.02 -24.61
N ILE A 232 -11.80 3.74 -23.55
CA ILE A 232 -11.73 3.24 -22.16
C ILE A 232 -12.57 4.12 -21.25
N ASP A 233 -12.96 3.60 -20.10
CA ASP A 233 -13.81 4.27 -19.13
C ASP A 233 -13.05 4.80 -17.92
N PHE A 234 -11.91 4.17 -17.59
CA PHE A 234 -11.11 4.47 -16.40
C PHE A 234 -9.61 4.25 -16.70
N MET A 235 -8.78 5.15 -16.19
CA MET A 235 -7.33 4.95 -16.06
C MET A 235 -6.87 5.22 -14.64
N GLN A 236 -6.06 4.33 -14.08
CA GLN A 236 -5.65 4.40 -12.67
C GLN A 236 -4.70 5.58 -12.42
N TYR A 237 -3.76 5.84 -13.31
CA TYR A 237 -2.76 6.89 -13.15
C TYR A 237 -2.76 7.83 -14.35
N ALA A 238 -3.32 9.02 -14.16
CA ALA A 238 -3.22 10.08 -15.14
C ALA A 238 -1.79 10.68 -15.11
N PRO A 239 -1.13 10.86 -16.26
CA PRO A 239 0.17 11.52 -16.34
C PRO A 239 0.12 12.94 -15.77
N PHE A 240 1.14 13.34 -15.00
CA PHE A 240 1.16 14.62 -14.30
C PHE A 240 1.09 15.81 -15.27
N ASP A 241 1.82 15.74 -16.37
CA ASP A 241 1.86 16.76 -17.42
C ASP A 241 0.52 16.93 -18.17
N LEU A 242 -0.33 15.89 -18.17
CA LEU A 242 -1.65 15.91 -18.80
C LEU A 242 -2.79 16.32 -17.85
N LEU A 243 -2.56 16.41 -16.54
CA LEU A 243 -3.60 16.77 -15.57
C LEU A 243 -4.31 18.09 -15.91
N PRO A 244 -3.62 19.20 -16.28
CA PRO A 244 -4.28 20.45 -16.62
C PRO A 244 -5.18 20.35 -17.86
N GLN A 245 -4.86 19.47 -18.81
CA GLN A 245 -5.67 19.21 -19.99
C GLN A 245 -6.90 18.37 -19.63
N LEU A 246 -6.70 17.31 -18.86
CA LEU A 246 -7.79 16.40 -18.43
C LEU A 246 -8.80 17.13 -17.55
N GLU A 247 -8.38 18.03 -16.67
CA GLU A 247 -9.26 18.85 -15.83
C GLU A 247 -10.19 19.77 -16.64
N LYS A 248 -9.72 20.29 -17.76
CA LYS A 248 -10.50 21.13 -18.66
C LYS A 248 -11.49 20.35 -19.52
N ASN A 249 -11.32 19.04 -19.63
CA ASN A 249 -12.16 18.20 -20.47
C ASN A 249 -13.44 17.80 -19.72
N THR A 250 -14.58 18.37 -20.11
CA THR A 250 -15.90 18.12 -19.49
C THR A 250 -16.37 16.67 -19.57
N ARG A 251 -15.79 15.84 -20.46
CA ARG A 251 -16.10 14.41 -20.61
C ARG A 251 -15.30 13.52 -19.66
N VAL A 252 -14.32 14.08 -18.94
CA VAL A 252 -13.43 13.38 -18.02
C VAL A 252 -13.57 13.96 -16.62
N LYS A 253 -13.47 13.12 -15.62
CA LYS A 253 -13.33 13.51 -14.21
C LYS A 253 -12.05 12.94 -13.65
N LEU A 254 -11.42 13.66 -12.73
CA LEU A 254 -10.27 13.19 -11.97
C LEU A 254 -10.71 12.82 -10.55
N VAL A 255 -10.15 11.73 -10.03
CA VAL A 255 -10.23 11.39 -8.61
C VAL A 255 -9.00 11.95 -7.93
N ASN A 256 -9.19 12.91 -7.03
CA ASN A 256 -8.11 13.31 -6.15
C ASN A 256 -8.08 12.43 -4.90
N PHE A 257 -6.89 12.08 -4.44
CA PHE A 257 -6.66 11.24 -3.28
C PHE A 257 -6.13 12.06 -2.11
N THR A 258 -6.50 11.66 -0.89
CA THR A 258 -6.05 12.29 0.35
C THR A 258 -5.63 11.23 1.37
N GLY A 259 -4.86 11.63 2.39
CA GLY A 259 -4.46 10.77 3.49
C GLY A 259 -3.73 9.51 3.03
N GLY A 260 -4.16 8.37 3.53
CA GLY A 260 -3.56 7.06 3.20
C GLY A 260 -3.70 6.62 1.75
N ASN A 261 -4.56 7.26 0.95
CA ASN A 261 -4.66 7.02 -0.49
C ASN A 261 -3.60 7.78 -1.31
N MET A 262 -2.85 8.69 -0.72
CA MET A 262 -1.71 9.33 -1.38
C MET A 262 -0.48 8.42 -1.32
N PHE A 263 0.46 8.63 -2.23
CA PHE A 263 1.80 8.12 -2.07
C PHE A 263 2.56 8.96 -1.04
N ALA A 264 3.38 8.30 -0.22
CA ALA A 264 4.33 8.95 0.67
C ALA A 264 5.74 8.70 0.16
N GLY A 265 6.45 9.79 -0.11
CA GLY A 265 7.80 9.78 -0.63
C GLY A 265 8.83 9.90 0.47
N ALA A 266 9.96 9.20 0.32
CA ALA A 266 11.08 9.29 1.23
C ALA A 266 12.41 9.06 0.52
N TYR A 267 13.47 9.61 1.07
CA TYR A 267 14.83 9.21 0.77
C TYR A 267 15.23 8.07 1.69
N ARG A 268 15.66 6.96 1.13
CA ARG A 268 16.18 5.82 1.88
C ARG A 268 17.69 5.95 1.99
N LEU A 269 18.21 5.95 3.21
CA LEU A 269 19.64 6.07 3.51
C LEU A 269 20.28 4.70 3.76
N ASN A 270 21.55 4.57 3.43
CA ASN A 270 22.33 3.36 3.69
C ASN A 270 23.14 3.53 4.99
N ALA A 271 22.61 3.02 6.10
CA ALA A 271 23.29 3.09 7.39
C ALA A 271 24.42 2.06 7.56
N ALA A 272 24.65 1.19 6.57
CA ALA A 272 25.79 0.26 6.58
C ALA A 272 27.05 0.81 5.93
N SER A 273 27.00 2.02 5.30
CA SER A 273 28.09 2.58 4.51
C SER A 273 28.26 4.08 4.78
N LYS A 274 29.52 4.54 4.72
CA LYS A 274 29.85 5.97 4.82
C LYS A 274 29.20 6.77 3.70
N PRO A 275 28.85 8.05 3.96
CA PRO A 275 28.97 8.73 5.26
C PRO A 275 27.74 8.50 6.16
N PHE A 276 26.70 7.78 5.68
CA PHE A 276 25.44 7.63 6.39
C PHE A 276 25.42 6.48 7.42
N ASP A 277 26.56 5.85 7.73
CA ASP A 277 26.76 5.03 8.93
C ASP A 277 26.68 5.89 10.21
N ASP A 278 27.01 7.20 10.11
CA ASP A 278 26.91 8.15 11.21
C ASP A 278 25.52 8.81 11.27
N PRO A 279 24.76 8.63 12.36
CA PRO A 279 23.43 9.25 12.51
C PRO A 279 23.52 10.79 12.60
N GLU A 280 24.63 11.38 13.06
CA GLU A 280 24.79 12.84 13.07
C GLU A 280 24.79 13.41 11.66
N ILE A 281 25.47 12.74 10.73
CA ILE A 281 25.48 13.14 9.31
C ILE A 281 24.09 12.93 8.70
N ARG A 282 23.39 11.82 9.02
CA ARG A 282 22.01 11.62 8.54
C ARG A 282 21.05 12.72 9.01
N ARG A 283 21.19 13.19 10.26
CA ARG A 283 20.35 14.27 10.82
C ARG A 283 20.51 15.61 10.09
N VAL A 284 21.63 15.85 9.41
CA VAL A 284 21.83 17.06 8.59
C VAL A 284 20.73 17.16 7.52
N LEU A 285 20.24 16.02 7.01
CA LEU A 285 19.23 15.99 5.95
C LEU A 285 17.89 16.55 6.42
N TRP A 286 17.56 16.55 7.72
CA TRP A 286 16.38 17.24 8.26
C TRP A 286 16.42 18.77 8.02
N LYS A 287 17.62 19.35 8.01
CA LYS A 287 17.82 20.77 7.69
C LYS A 287 17.91 21.01 6.18
N LEU A 288 18.17 19.95 5.42
CA LEU A 288 18.44 20.05 3.99
C LEU A 288 17.19 19.83 3.14
N VAL A 289 16.36 18.83 3.46
CA VAL A 289 15.23 18.44 2.61
C VAL A 289 14.07 19.42 2.77
N ASP A 290 13.82 20.20 1.72
CA ASP A 290 12.63 21.03 1.58
C ASP A 290 11.56 20.26 0.79
N GLN A 291 10.52 19.81 1.50
CA GLN A 291 9.47 19.01 0.90
C GLN A 291 8.69 19.78 -0.16
N ARG A 292 8.51 21.09 0.01
CA ARG A 292 7.79 21.91 -0.98
C ARG A 292 8.58 21.96 -2.28
N GLU A 293 9.88 22.18 -2.21
CA GLU A 293 10.74 22.20 -3.41
C GLU A 293 10.69 20.87 -4.16
N VAL A 294 10.72 19.74 -3.45
CA VAL A 294 10.63 18.41 -4.10
C VAL A 294 9.27 18.21 -4.77
N LEU A 295 8.18 18.58 -4.08
CA LEU A 295 6.82 18.44 -4.59
C LEU A 295 6.55 19.38 -5.78
N ASP A 296 7.04 20.63 -5.71
CA ASP A 296 6.91 21.60 -6.80
C ASP A 296 7.72 21.16 -8.04
N ALA A 297 8.89 20.55 -7.83
CA ALA A 297 9.71 19.98 -8.92
C ALA A 297 9.05 18.81 -9.65
N LEU A 298 8.08 18.13 -9.02
CA LEU A 298 7.24 17.12 -9.69
C LEU A 298 6.21 17.76 -10.65
N GLY A 299 6.08 19.08 -10.66
CA GLY A 299 5.09 19.78 -11.50
C GLY A 299 3.65 19.62 -11.05
N LEU A 300 3.42 19.21 -9.81
CA LEU A 300 2.09 18.97 -9.26
C LEU A 300 1.48 20.24 -8.65
N ASP A 301 0.22 20.49 -8.98
CA ASP A 301 -0.58 21.47 -8.27
C ASP A 301 -0.67 21.12 -6.77
N ALA A 302 -0.70 22.14 -5.91
CA ALA A 302 -0.76 21.98 -4.46
C ALA A 302 -1.93 21.09 -3.97
N LYS A 303 -3.00 20.97 -4.75
CA LYS A 303 -4.12 20.06 -4.45
C LYS A 303 -3.76 18.57 -4.57
N TYR A 304 -2.68 18.24 -5.29
CA TYR A 304 -2.18 16.87 -5.48
C TYR A 304 -0.92 16.57 -4.67
N ALA A 305 -0.41 17.57 -3.94
CA ALA A 305 0.85 17.45 -3.23
C ALA A 305 0.77 18.12 -1.86
N THR A 306 1.18 17.40 -0.81
CA THR A 306 1.10 17.88 0.58
C THR A 306 2.40 17.58 1.32
N PRO A 307 3.06 18.59 1.89
CA PRO A 307 4.16 18.34 2.83
C PRO A 307 3.70 17.44 3.98
N CYS A 308 4.47 16.41 4.25
CA CYS A 308 4.23 15.48 5.34
C CYS A 308 5.56 15.03 5.93
N ALA A 309 5.93 15.59 7.06
CA ALA A 309 7.19 15.32 7.70
C ALA A 309 7.18 14.06 8.59
N THR A 310 6.05 13.38 8.70
CA THR A 310 5.89 12.20 9.56
C THR A 310 6.35 10.91 8.86
N TYR A 311 6.86 9.98 9.63
CA TYR A 311 7.15 8.63 9.12
C TYR A 311 5.88 7.83 8.86
N PHE A 312 4.84 8.05 9.67
CA PHE A 312 3.54 7.43 9.48
C PHE A 312 2.64 8.38 8.71
N THR A 313 2.31 8.02 7.50
CA THR A 313 1.61 8.85 6.50
C THR A 313 0.57 9.79 7.11
N CYS A 314 0.62 11.07 6.77
CA CYS A 314 -0.34 12.06 7.21
C CYS A 314 -1.77 11.69 6.77
N GLY A 315 -2.73 11.90 7.66
CA GLY A 315 -4.11 11.49 7.46
C GLY A 315 -4.36 9.99 7.72
N THR A 316 -3.40 9.26 8.33
CA THR A 316 -3.60 7.88 8.79
C THR A 316 -3.68 7.82 10.31
N THR A 317 -4.14 6.67 10.84
CA THR A 317 -4.42 6.47 12.27
C THR A 317 -3.23 6.78 13.19
N TYR A 318 -2.01 6.48 12.74
CA TYR A 318 -0.79 6.61 13.56
C TYR A 318 0.09 7.81 13.18
N GLU A 319 -0.45 8.77 12.41
CA GLU A 319 0.22 10.05 12.20
C GLU A 319 0.68 10.65 13.53
N SER A 320 1.93 11.09 13.58
CA SER A 320 2.49 11.73 14.78
C SER A 320 3.36 12.92 14.41
N LYS A 321 3.31 13.96 15.21
CA LYS A 321 4.16 15.14 15.06
C LYS A 321 5.43 15.10 15.92
N ALA A 322 5.68 14.01 16.64
CA ALA A 322 6.85 13.88 17.49
C ALA A 322 8.14 14.00 16.64
N GLY A 323 9.03 14.90 17.00
CA GLY A 323 10.31 15.16 16.33
C GLY A 323 10.23 15.99 15.04
N THR A 324 9.03 16.33 14.53
CA THR A 324 8.90 17.03 13.23
C THR A 324 9.47 18.45 13.23
N GLU A 325 9.70 19.04 14.39
CA GLU A 325 10.36 20.33 14.54
C GLU A 325 11.79 20.35 13.97
N ALA A 326 12.46 19.21 13.91
CA ALA A 326 13.78 19.07 13.29
C ALA A 326 13.77 19.42 11.79
N ALA A 327 12.66 19.16 11.11
CA ALA A 327 12.44 19.40 9.68
C ALA A 327 11.63 20.69 9.39
N ALA A 328 11.29 21.50 10.40
CA ALA A 328 10.34 22.61 10.26
C ALA A 328 10.82 23.77 9.38
N LYS A 329 12.12 23.99 9.31
CA LYS A 329 12.74 25.13 8.59
C LYS A 329 13.99 24.68 7.84
N PRO A 330 13.84 23.94 6.73
CA PRO A 330 15.00 23.53 5.94
C PRO A 330 15.68 24.75 5.28
N SER A 331 16.99 24.80 5.33
CA SER A 331 17.80 25.75 4.59
C SER A 331 19.19 25.19 4.30
N ILE A 332 19.78 25.61 3.19
CA ILE A 332 21.13 25.22 2.79
C ILE A 332 22.15 25.69 3.84
N GLU A 333 22.00 26.90 4.36
CA GLU A 333 22.92 27.49 5.36
C GLU A 333 22.87 26.71 6.68
N ALA A 334 21.65 26.36 7.15
CA ALA A 334 21.51 25.56 8.36
C ALA A 334 22.08 24.14 8.19
N ALA A 335 21.88 23.52 7.01
CA ALA A 335 22.45 22.21 6.69
C ALA A 335 23.98 22.27 6.60
N LYS A 336 24.54 23.32 5.96
CA LYS A 336 25.99 23.55 5.85
C LYS A 336 26.64 23.74 7.23
N ALA A 337 26.01 24.51 8.09
CA ALA A 337 26.48 24.72 9.47
C ALA A 337 26.42 23.40 10.28
N ALA A 338 25.33 22.65 10.15
CA ALA A 338 25.18 21.34 10.79
C ALA A 338 26.20 20.34 10.29
N LEU A 339 26.46 20.27 8.98
CA LEU A 339 27.45 19.36 8.39
C LEU A 339 28.87 19.61 8.93
N LYS A 340 29.25 20.89 9.05
CA LYS A 340 30.58 21.29 9.62
C LYS A 340 30.75 20.85 11.07
N ALA A 341 29.67 20.65 11.81
CA ALA A 341 29.73 20.21 13.20
C ALA A 341 29.82 18.67 13.33
N THR A 342 29.68 17.93 12.23
CA THR A 342 29.82 16.47 12.17
C THR A 342 31.29 16.05 11.87
N LYS A 343 31.52 14.74 11.85
CA LYS A 343 32.81 14.14 11.44
C LYS A 343 32.93 13.94 9.93
N TYR A 344 32.06 14.51 9.12
CA TYR A 344 32.11 14.38 7.67
C TYR A 344 33.43 14.92 7.11
N ALA A 345 34.18 14.08 6.41
CA ALA A 345 35.51 14.37 5.89
C ALA A 345 35.62 14.42 4.34
N GLY A 346 34.46 14.55 3.67
CA GLY A 346 34.39 14.62 2.20
C GLY A 346 34.14 13.27 1.51
N GLU A 347 33.66 12.27 2.25
CA GLU A 347 33.28 10.99 1.70
C GLU A 347 32.23 11.18 0.58
N SER A 348 32.31 10.34 -0.47
CA SER A 348 31.39 10.40 -1.59
C SER A 348 29.99 9.97 -1.17
N VAL A 349 28.99 10.81 -1.47
CA VAL A 349 27.57 10.50 -1.34
C VAL A 349 27.05 10.05 -2.68
N ILE A 350 26.89 8.74 -2.84
CA ILE A 350 26.32 8.14 -4.06
C ILE A 350 24.81 8.25 -4.03
N VAL A 351 24.26 9.12 -4.87
CA VAL A 351 22.80 9.28 -5.05
C VAL A 351 22.37 8.45 -6.26
N MET A 352 21.56 7.43 -6.04
CA MET A 352 21.00 6.63 -7.15
C MET A 352 19.72 7.30 -7.68
N GLN A 353 19.69 7.59 -8.98
CA GLN A 353 18.55 8.17 -9.68
C GLN A 353 17.92 7.14 -10.62
N ALA A 354 16.67 6.75 -10.37
CA ALA A 354 15.89 5.96 -11.33
C ALA A 354 15.42 6.86 -12.48
N ASN A 355 15.77 6.54 -13.73
CA ASN A 355 15.42 7.38 -14.88
C ASN A 355 14.05 7.05 -15.49
N ASP A 356 13.49 5.89 -15.17
CA ASP A 356 12.24 5.33 -15.68
C ASP A 356 11.04 5.52 -14.74
N LEU A 357 11.26 6.09 -13.53
CA LEU A 357 10.21 6.46 -12.59
C LEU A 357 10.29 7.94 -12.23
N GLU A 358 9.24 8.70 -12.55
CA GLU A 358 9.25 10.16 -12.45
C GLU A 358 9.51 10.66 -11.01
N ALA A 359 8.74 10.23 -10.02
CA ALA A 359 8.89 10.74 -8.66
C ALA A 359 10.24 10.38 -8.02
N PRO A 360 10.76 9.13 -8.11
CA PRO A 360 12.13 8.82 -7.71
C PRO A 360 13.20 9.60 -8.48
N ARG A 361 13.01 9.82 -9.79
CA ARG A 361 13.95 10.58 -10.63
C ARG A 361 14.07 12.03 -10.18
N VAL A 362 12.95 12.73 -10.09
CA VAL A 362 12.90 14.15 -9.73
C VAL A 362 13.39 14.36 -8.30
N SER A 363 12.92 13.54 -7.35
CA SER A 363 13.36 13.66 -5.94
C SER A 363 14.87 13.46 -5.78
N ALA A 364 15.48 12.50 -6.51
CA ALA A 364 16.92 12.28 -6.46
C ALA A 364 17.71 13.47 -7.04
N GLN A 365 17.24 14.10 -8.12
CA GLN A 365 17.85 15.30 -8.69
C GLN A 365 17.84 16.47 -7.71
N VAL A 366 16.68 16.78 -7.13
CA VAL A 366 16.55 17.85 -6.13
C VAL A 366 17.49 17.58 -4.94
N LEU A 367 17.50 16.35 -4.42
CA LEU A 367 18.38 15.99 -3.30
C LEU A 367 19.85 16.19 -3.65
N ALA A 368 20.29 15.72 -4.83
CA ALA A 368 21.69 15.82 -5.26
C ALA A 368 22.17 17.29 -5.30
N GLU A 369 21.35 18.19 -5.84
CA GLU A 369 21.70 19.61 -5.91
C GLU A 369 21.75 20.25 -4.52
N ARG A 370 20.81 19.93 -3.64
CA ARG A 370 20.82 20.43 -2.26
C ARG A 370 21.98 19.90 -1.45
N LEU A 371 22.35 18.62 -1.61
CA LEU A 371 23.54 18.03 -0.98
C LEU A 371 24.82 18.74 -1.43
N LYS A 372 25.01 18.97 -2.74
CA LYS A 372 26.15 19.75 -3.28
C LYS A 372 26.20 21.15 -2.68
N ALA A 373 25.06 21.86 -2.66
CA ALA A 373 24.97 23.20 -2.10
C ALA A 373 25.32 23.24 -0.60
N ALA A 374 24.98 22.19 0.16
CA ALA A 374 25.35 22.06 1.57
C ALA A 374 26.82 21.68 1.81
N GLY A 375 27.56 21.29 0.78
CA GLY A 375 28.98 20.94 0.85
C GLY A 375 29.28 19.45 0.92
N PHE A 376 28.32 18.59 0.59
CA PHE A 376 28.60 17.17 0.39
C PHE A 376 29.30 16.92 -0.96
N ASN A 377 30.18 15.92 -1.00
CA ASN A 377 30.80 15.41 -2.20
C ASN A 377 29.82 14.41 -2.88
N VAL A 378 29.09 14.85 -3.90
CA VAL A 378 27.98 14.11 -4.49
C VAL A 378 28.38 13.42 -5.79
N ASP A 379 28.10 12.12 -5.88
CA ASP A 379 28.16 11.30 -7.08
C ASP A 379 26.73 10.88 -7.48
N LEU A 380 26.15 11.56 -8.48
CA LEU A 380 24.80 11.24 -9.00
C LEU A 380 24.89 10.17 -10.06
N GLN A 381 24.38 8.98 -9.78
CA GLN A 381 24.42 7.83 -10.67
C GLN A 381 23.03 7.51 -11.21
N VAL A 382 22.87 7.69 -12.53
CA VAL A 382 21.61 7.44 -13.27
C VAL A 382 21.55 6.00 -13.73
N MET A 383 20.41 5.34 -13.48
CA MET A 383 20.14 3.95 -13.86
C MET A 383 18.63 3.71 -13.94
N ASP A 384 18.20 2.56 -14.44
CA ASP A 384 16.81 2.12 -14.39
C ASP A 384 16.43 1.63 -12.97
N TRP A 385 15.12 1.55 -12.69
CA TRP A 385 14.63 1.13 -11.37
C TRP A 385 15.04 -0.30 -11.00
N ALA A 386 15.08 -1.22 -11.95
CA ALA A 386 15.52 -2.59 -11.70
C ALA A 386 16.98 -2.64 -11.22
N SER A 387 17.84 -1.80 -11.80
CA SER A 387 19.24 -1.61 -11.39
C SER A 387 19.34 -0.99 -9.99
N VAL A 388 18.48 0.00 -9.65
CA VAL A 388 18.39 0.55 -8.28
C VAL A 388 18.02 -0.57 -7.31
N LEU A 389 17.01 -1.40 -7.62
CA LEU A 389 16.59 -2.51 -6.76
C LEU A 389 17.69 -3.55 -6.55
N ALA A 390 18.44 -3.88 -7.59
CA ALA A 390 19.55 -4.82 -7.51
C ALA A 390 20.71 -4.26 -6.67
N ARG A 391 21.03 -2.96 -6.84
CA ARG A 391 22.13 -2.31 -6.11
C ARG A 391 21.80 -2.07 -4.65
N ARG A 392 20.60 -1.60 -4.33
CA ARG A 392 20.17 -1.34 -2.95
C ARG A 392 20.16 -2.58 -2.05
N ALA A 393 20.17 -3.78 -2.63
CA ALA A 393 20.27 -5.04 -1.90
C ALA A 393 21.68 -5.30 -1.34
N LYS A 394 22.68 -4.52 -1.77
CA LYS A 394 24.08 -4.60 -1.31
C LYS A 394 24.35 -3.53 -0.25
N LYS A 395 25.21 -3.83 0.72
CA LYS A 395 25.62 -2.88 1.77
C LYS A 395 26.53 -1.77 1.27
N GLU A 396 27.10 -1.91 0.08
CA GLU A 396 28.07 -0.99 -0.50
C GLU A 396 27.64 -0.52 -1.88
N GLY A 397 28.27 0.56 -2.37
CA GLY A 397 28.09 1.08 -3.72
C GLY A 397 26.87 2.00 -3.89
N TRP A 398 26.26 2.47 -2.80
CA TRP A 398 25.23 3.49 -2.79
C TRP A 398 25.11 4.13 -1.41
N SER A 399 24.63 5.38 -1.34
CA SER A 399 24.40 6.10 -0.10
C SER A 399 22.92 6.46 0.12
N VAL A 400 22.20 6.86 -0.94
CA VAL A 400 20.82 7.29 -0.86
C VAL A 400 20.09 7.11 -2.19
N TYR A 401 18.79 6.86 -2.13
CA TYR A 401 17.89 6.93 -3.30
C TYR A 401 16.51 7.44 -2.89
N GLY A 402 15.81 8.06 -3.85
CA GLY A 402 14.40 8.45 -3.70
C GLY A 402 13.47 7.25 -3.95
N VAL A 403 12.44 7.14 -3.13
CA VAL A 403 11.41 6.09 -3.23
C VAL A 403 10.07 6.65 -2.77
N HIS A 404 8.97 6.02 -3.19
CA HIS A 404 7.65 6.24 -2.64
C HIS A 404 6.94 4.90 -2.42
N ALA A 405 5.94 4.92 -1.55
CA ALA A 405 5.06 3.79 -1.31
C ALA A 405 3.64 4.30 -1.06
N GLY A 406 2.65 3.42 -1.18
CA GLY A 406 1.27 3.75 -0.84
C GLY A 406 1.16 4.20 0.62
N GLY A 407 0.38 5.23 0.87
CA GLY A 407 0.29 5.81 2.21
C GLY A 407 -0.21 4.83 3.26
N PHE A 408 -1.10 3.91 2.89
CA PHE A 408 -1.53 2.85 3.82
C PHE A 408 -0.39 1.89 4.19
N ASP A 409 0.56 1.64 3.27
CA ASP A 409 1.69 0.75 3.53
C ASP A 409 2.67 1.36 4.55
N LEU A 410 2.75 2.68 4.60
CA LEU A 410 3.60 3.41 5.55
C LEU A 410 2.84 3.94 6.77
N GLY A 411 1.53 3.75 6.85
CA GLY A 411 0.67 4.33 7.89
C GLY A 411 0.76 3.67 9.27
N SER A 412 1.54 2.60 9.45
CA SER A 412 1.66 1.89 10.72
C SER A 412 3.10 1.47 11.01
N PRO A 413 3.53 1.46 12.28
CA PRO A 413 4.83 0.90 12.67
C PRO A 413 5.09 -0.51 12.14
N LEU A 414 4.06 -1.35 12.06
CA LEU A 414 4.19 -2.75 11.65
C LEU A 414 4.36 -2.96 10.15
N THR A 415 3.96 -1.99 9.35
CA THR A 415 3.99 -2.08 7.88
C THR A 415 4.99 -1.12 7.27
N ASN A 416 5.35 -0.04 7.97
CA ASN A 416 6.35 0.90 7.49
C ASN A 416 7.71 0.25 7.43
N VAL A 417 8.25 0.10 6.23
CA VAL A 417 9.53 -0.59 5.97
C VAL A 417 10.74 0.03 6.68
N MET A 418 10.67 1.31 7.05
CA MET A 418 11.74 1.99 7.78
C MET A 418 11.75 1.64 9.27
N VAL A 419 10.65 1.09 9.79
CA VAL A 419 10.47 0.72 11.19
C VAL A 419 10.40 -0.80 11.33
N ALA A 420 9.57 -1.45 10.53
CA ALA A 420 9.25 -2.88 10.64
C ALA A 420 10.47 -3.80 10.47
N PHE A 421 11.52 -3.33 9.79
CA PHE A 421 12.77 -4.06 9.55
C PHE A 421 13.96 -3.51 10.38
N ASN A 422 13.69 -2.85 11.49
CA ASN A 422 14.74 -2.40 12.40
C ASN A 422 15.60 -3.59 12.86
N CYS A 423 16.92 -3.46 12.77
CA CYS A 423 17.92 -4.50 13.07
C CYS A 423 17.82 -5.78 12.23
N ALA A 424 17.02 -5.78 11.15
CA ALA A 424 16.96 -6.90 10.21
C ALA A 424 18.00 -6.73 9.09
N ASP A 425 18.36 -7.83 8.43
CA ASP A 425 19.15 -7.79 7.18
C ASP A 425 18.25 -7.34 6.02
N PHE A 426 17.99 -6.05 5.99
CA PHE A 426 17.11 -5.40 5.03
C PHE A 426 17.70 -4.06 4.57
N THR A 427 17.41 -3.69 3.33
CA THR A 427 17.89 -2.45 2.71
C THR A 427 17.82 -1.25 3.63
N GLY A 428 18.95 -0.55 3.77
CA GLY A 428 19.15 0.59 4.69
C GLY A 428 19.83 0.19 6.00
N TRP A 429 19.73 -1.05 6.43
CA TRP A 429 20.41 -1.67 7.60
C TRP A 429 20.42 -0.79 8.87
N GLN A 430 19.36 0.00 9.07
CA GLN A 430 19.21 0.75 10.30
C GLN A 430 18.98 -0.20 11.48
N CYS A 431 19.58 0.12 12.61
CA CYS A 431 19.38 -0.64 13.84
C CYS A 431 19.46 0.29 15.05
N ASP A 432 18.38 0.34 15.81
CA ASP A 432 18.34 1.03 17.10
C ASP A 432 17.62 0.13 18.13
N ALA A 433 18.30 -0.13 19.23
CA ALA A 433 17.80 -1.02 20.29
C ALA A 433 16.51 -0.51 20.95
N ARG A 434 16.21 0.78 20.86
CA ARG A 434 14.99 1.39 21.42
C ARG A 434 13.73 1.00 20.63
N ILE A 435 13.86 0.69 19.33
CA ILE A 435 12.72 0.42 18.46
C ILE A 435 12.08 -0.94 18.76
N THR A 436 12.87 -1.98 18.99
CA THR A 436 12.34 -3.35 19.18
C THR A 436 11.34 -3.43 20.36
N PRO A 437 11.65 -2.95 21.58
CA PRO A 437 10.67 -3.00 22.67
C PRO A 437 9.44 -2.11 22.43
N LEU A 438 9.59 -0.99 21.73
CA LEU A 438 8.44 -0.16 21.35
C LEU A 438 7.53 -0.88 20.33
N MET A 439 8.12 -1.60 19.37
CA MET A 439 7.36 -2.40 18.42
C MET A 439 6.60 -3.55 19.09
N GLU A 440 7.19 -4.18 20.10
CA GLU A 440 6.53 -5.20 20.92
C GLU A 440 5.38 -4.60 21.74
N ALA A 441 5.63 -3.46 22.41
CA ALA A 441 4.61 -2.75 23.16
C ALA A 441 3.45 -2.30 22.25
N PHE A 442 3.75 -1.79 21.05
CA PHE A 442 2.73 -1.43 20.05
C PHE A 442 1.88 -2.65 19.67
N ALA A 443 2.50 -3.79 19.43
CA ALA A 443 1.81 -5.02 19.03
C ALA A 443 0.88 -5.56 20.16
N LYS A 444 1.27 -5.38 21.40
CA LYS A 444 0.53 -5.88 22.58
C LYS A 444 -0.57 -4.92 23.06
N ALA A 445 -0.45 -3.61 22.76
CA ALA A 445 -1.38 -2.60 23.23
C ALA A 445 -2.81 -2.84 22.68
N PRO A 446 -3.82 -3.08 23.55
CA PRO A 446 -5.18 -3.34 23.10
C PRO A 446 -5.90 -2.09 22.64
N ALA A 447 -5.68 -0.94 23.29
CA ALA A 447 -6.34 0.30 22.96
C ALA A 447 -5.60 1.07 21.84
N GLU A 448 -6.35 1.65 20.89
CA GLU A 448 -5.80 2.46 19.82
C GLU A 448 -5.06 3.71 20.34
N ALA A 449 -5.56 4.32 21.43
CA ALA A 449 -4.93 5.47 22.06
C ALA A 449 -3.51 5.16 22.54
N ASP A 450 -3.31 3.98 23.15
CA ASP A 450 -1.98 3.53 23.60
C ASP A 450 -1.07 3.27 22.39
N ARG A 451 -1.59 2.63 21.34
CA ARG A 451 -0.85 2.43 20.08
C ARG A 451 -0.44 3.75 19.44
N LYS A 452 -1.31 4.77 19.43
CA LYS A 452 -0.96 6.12 18.95
C LYS A 452 0.18 6.76 19.74
N LYS A 453 0.14 6.64 21.05
CA LYS A 453 1.22 7.12 21.92
C LYS A 453 2.54 6.43 21.60
N ILE A 454 2.54 5.10 21.53
CA ILE A 454 3.74 4.32 21.23
C ILE A 454 4.25 4.63 19.81
N ALA A 455 3.37 4.81 18.82
CA ALA A 455 3.77 5.24 17.48
C ALA A 455 4.49 6.60 17.51
N GLY A 456 4.05 7.53 18.35
CA GLY A 456 4.75 8.80 18.60
C GLY A 456 6.15 8.61 19.19
N GLU A 457 6.31 7.70 20.14
CA GLU A 457 7.62 7.37 20.72
C GLU A 457 8.55 6.72 19.69
N ILE A 458 8.03 5.81 18.86
CA ILE A 458 8.77 5.23 17.74
C ILE A 458 9.21 6.33 16.77
N GLN A 459 8.31 7.24 16.39
CA GLN A 459 8.64 8.33 15.49
C GLN A 459 9.75 9.25 16.04
N ALA A 460 9.73 9.55 17.33
CA ALA A 460 10.79 10.35 17.97
C ALA A 460 12.18 9.67 17.83
N VAL A 461 12.23 8.35 18.03
CA VAL A 461 13.47 7.58 17.79
C VAL A 461 13.89 7.62 16.32
N MET A 462 12.92 7.51 15.40
CA MET A 462 13.19 7.58 13.97
C MET A 462 13.73 8.94 13.55
N TYR A 463 13.25 10.04 14.15
CA TYR A 463 13.80 11.38 13.94
C TYR A 463 15.23 11.50 14.43
N ASP A 464 15.54 10.92 15.59
CA ASP A 464 16.90 10.87 16.12
C ASP A 464 17.86 10.05 15.24
N GLN A 465 17.41 8.91 14.72
CA GLN A 465 18.22 8.02 13.89
C GLN A 465 18.29 8.41 12.42
N ALA A 466 17.28 9.09 11.89
CA ALA A 466 17.17 9.50 10.49
C ALA A 466 17.49 8.37 9.49
N PRO A 467 16.83 7.20 9.53
CA PRO A 467 17.12 6.08 8.60
C PRO A 467 16.63 6.35 7.19
N GLY A 468 15.83 7.37 7.02
CA GLY A 468 15.30 7.92 5.78
C GLY A 468 14.61 9.24 6.06
N ILE A 469 14.43 10.06 5.04
CA ILE A 469 13.87 11.40 5.19
C ILE A 469 12.60 11.51 4.32
N PRO A 470 11.41 11.70 4.91
CA PRO A 470 10.20 11.99 4.15
C PRO A 470 10.37 13.24 3.29
N TRP A 471 10.00 13.18 2.00
CA TRP A 471 10.01 14.33 1.11
C TRP A 471 8.61 14.79 0.68
N GLY A 472 7.57 14.26 1.32
CA GLY A 472 6.19 14.71 1.16
C GLY A 472 5.25 13.60 0.68
N GLN A 473 3.98 13.96 0.54
CA GLN A 473 2.94 13.12 -0.03
C GLN A 473 2.43 13.70 -1.34
N PHE A 474 2.10 12.83 -2.27
CA PHE A 474 1.51 13.22 -3.55
C PHE A 474 0.44 12.22 -3.98
N ALA A 475 -0.60 12.75 -4.61
CA ALA A 475 -1.60 11.96 -5.29
C ALA A 475 -1.17 11.76 -6.74
N GLN A 476 -1.38 10.56 -7.28
CA GLN A 476 -1.41 10.32 -8.71
C GLN A 476 -2.87 10.06 -9.08
N PRO A 477 -3.60 11.08 -9.58
CA PRO A 477 -5.04 11.00 -9.77
C PRO A 477 -5.43 9.91 -10.76
N ALA A 478 -6.52 9.21 -10.48
CA ALA A 478 -7.20 8.41 -11.48
C ALA A 478 -8.08 9.31 -12.35
N ALA A 479 -8.23 8.97 -13.62
CA ALA A 479 -9.13 9.66 -14.53
C ALA A 479 -10.20 8.70 -15.06
N TYR A 480 -11.43 9.21 -15.21
CA TYR A 480 -12.54 8.39 -15.67
C TYR A 480 -13.57 9.20 -16.47
N ARG A 481 -14.35 8.54 -17.28
CA ARG A 481 -15.41 9.19 -18.06
C ARG A 481 -16.47 9.79 -17.15
N ALA A 482 -16.87 11.03 -17.42
CA ALA A 482 -17.86 11.77 -16.63
C ALA A 482 -19.25 11.09 -16.61
N THR A 483 -19.51 10.14 -17.50
CA THR A 483 -20.74 9.32 -17.54
C THR A 483 -20.77 8.25 -16.46
N LEU A 484 -19.62 7.80 -15.94
CA LEU A 484 -19.57 6.82 -14.86
C LEU A 484 -20.11 7.41 -13.55
N ARG A 485 -20.88 6.62 -12.84
CA ARG A 485 -21.43 6.92 -11.51
C ARG A 485 -20.95 5.88 -10.49
N GLY A 486 -21.04 6.21 -9.21
CA GLY A 486 -20.78 5.26 -8.12
C GLY A 486 -19.31 4.83 -7.97
N LEU A 487 -18.37 5.43 -8.70
CA LEU A 487 -16.93 5.14 -8.52
C LEU A 487 -16.51 5.54 -7.10
N ILE A 488 -15.88 4.60 -6.40
CA ILE A 488 -15.34 4.83 -5.05
C ILE A 488 -13.94 5.43 -5.20
N PRO A 489 -13.67 6.63 -4.63
CA PRO A 489 -12.33 7.20 -4.61
C PRO A 489 -11.38 6.30 -3.82
N SER A 490 -10.44 5.66 -4.49
CA SER A 490 -9.51 4.72 -3.89
C SER A 490 -8.22 4.62 -4.71
N ALA A 491 -7.07 4.67 -4.04
CA ALA A 491 -5.78 4.36 -4.65
C ALA A 491 -5.64 2.87 -5.00
N ILE A 492 -6.45 2.02 -4.37
CA ILE A 492 -6.66 0.62 -4.78
C ILE A 492 -7.92 0.61 -5.62
N PRO A 493 -7.84 0.54 -6.96
CA PRO A 493 -9.02 0.60 -7.80
C PRO A 493 -10.00 -0.53 -7.50
N VAL A 494 -11.26 -0.15 -7.27
CA VAL A 494 -12.37 -1.07 -7.05
C VAL A 494 -13.51 -0.68 -7.96
N PHE A 495 -14.20 -1.67 -8.52
CA PHE A 495 -15.20 -1.45 -9.58
C PHE A 495 -16.60 -1.94 -9.19
N TRP A 496 -16.82 -2.31 -7.92
CA TRP A 496 -18.18 -2.45 -7.42
C TRP A 496 -18.83 -1.08 -7.25
N ASN A 497 -20.14 -1.03 -7.28
CA ASN A 497 -21.00 0.18 -7.30
C ASN A 497 -20.86 1.06 -8.55
N VAL A 498 -19.97 0.76 -9.49
CA VAL A 498 -19.83 1.54 -10.71
C VAL A 498 -20.99 1.25 -11.66
N GLU A 499 -21.59 2.32 -12.16
CA GLU A 499 -22.63 2.32 -13.20
C GLU A 499 -22.11 3.07 -14.44
N LYS A 500 -22.40 2.51 -15.62
CA LYS A 500 -22.02 3.09 -16.92
C LYS A 500 -23.19 3.69 -17.65
#